data_0d78f161016928ecd01cba491d73a89d
#
_entry.id   0d78f161016928ecd01cba491d73a89d
#
_cell.length_a   1.000
_cell.length_b   1.000
_cell.length_c   1.000
_cell.angle_alpha   90.00
_cell.angle_beta   90.00
_cell.angle_gamma   90.00
#
_symmetry.space_group_name_H-M   'P 1'
#
loop_
_entity.id
_entity.type
_entity.pdbx_description
1 polymer ?
#
loop_
_entity_poly.entity_id
_entity_poly.type
_entity_poly.pdbx_seq_one_letter_code
_entity_poly.pdbx_strand_id
1 'polypeptide(L)'
;MGKSGLLPGTQIAVLQDMSNDGVKFSSCTVGFSLPGKGAFPWAITAGHCGNVGDKVYDIILSPDGSISDMRFLGTIRYSSMFNSDENTSDWGAIRLNPKANLPSVNQDIPLFVNTKYIKNGEKLCKYGSRTKRSCGPKVGSDILVKSNMDSSFDSQTVVGYADKAKLCALPGDSGGPVFDNKGIVGIISSTSIGVNSSFDDDYLRCDTEQESYSYYIPVESILQQIKTAVPDIDI
;
A
#
# COMPACT_ATOMS: atom_id res chain seq x y z
N MET A 1 14.24 14.50 18.71
CA MET A 1 13.77 13.26 18.07
C MET A 1 12.48 13.61 17.33
N GLY A 2 12.52 13.61 15.99
CA GLY A 2 11.34 13.88 15.17
C GLY A 2 10.25 12.81 15.43
N LYS A 3 8.98 13.20 15.39
CA LYS A 3 7.88 12.24 15.47
C LYS A 3 8.06 11.27 14.30
N SER A 4 8.23 10.00 14.63
CA SER A 4 8.21 8.92 13.64
C SER A 4 6.90 8.98 12.86
N GLY A 5 6.93 8.70 11.56
CA GLY A 5 5.74 8.59 10.72
C GLY A 5 4.79 7.47 11.17
N LEU A 6 3.79 7.17 10.34
CA LEU A 6 2.93 6.02 10.55
C LEU A 6 3.76 4.73 10.50
N LEU A 7 3.45 3.79 11.38
CA LEU A 7 4.12 2.50 11.38
C LEU A 7 3.72 1.68 10.14
N PRO A 8 4.64 0.89 9.57
CA PRO A 8 4.34 -0.06 8.50
C PRO A 8 3.20 -1.00 8.93
N GLY A 9 2.30 -1.33 8.01
CA GLY A 9 1.14 -2.17 8.31
C GLY A 9 -0.05 -1.43 8.91
N THR A 10 0.05 -0.13 9.17
CA THR A 10 -1.10 0.67 9.64
C THR A 10 -2.18 0.72 8.56
N GLN A 11 -3.43 0.41 8.94
CA GLN A 11 -4.60 0.64 8.08
C GLN A 11 -4.82 2.13 7.89
N ILE A 12 -5.17 2.48 6.66
CA ILE A 12 -5.60 3.84 6.29
C ILE A 12 -6.89 3.78 5.49
N ALA A 13 -7.73 4.78 5.68
CA ALA A 13 -8.93 5.02 4.88
C ALA A 13 -8.72 6.29 4.07
N VAL A 14 -8.82 6.18 2.77
CA VAL A 14 -8.71 7.31 1.85
C VAL A 14 -10.11 7.74 1.43
N LEU A 15 -10.44 8.98 1.70
CA LEU A 15 -11.75 9.55 1.36
C LEU A 15 -11.85 9.72 -0.15
N GLN A 16 -12.80 8.99 -0.76
CA GLN A 16 -13.05 9.02 -2.21
C GLN A 16 -14.16 9.99 -2.57
N ASP A 17 -15.24 10.00 -1.79
CA ASP A 17 -16.41 10.81 -2.05
C ASP A 17 -17.18 11.16 -0.77
N MET A 18 -17.80 12.34 -0.79
CA MET A 18 -18.75 12.77 0.23
C MET A 18 -20.01 13.26 -0.50
N SER A 19 -21.04 12.46 -0.51
CA SER A 19 -22.34 12.79 -1.10
C SER A 19 -23.46 12.71 -0.05
N ASN A 20 -24.68 13.10 -0.47
CA ASN A 20 -25.86 12.95 0.39
C ASN A 20 -26.18 11.48 0.69
N ASP A 21 -25.68 10.55 -0.11
CA ASP A 21 -25.88 9.10 0.03
C ASP A 21 -24.85 8.45 0.98
N GLY A 22 -23.90 9.24 1.52
CA GLY A 22 -22.91 8.79 2.48
C GLY A 22 -21.47 9.14 2.13
N VAL A 23 -20.56 8.56 2.90
CA VAL A 23 -19.13 8.76 2.75
C VAL A 23 -18.50 7.47 2.22
N LYS A 24 -17.74 7.55 1.11
CA LYS A 24 -17.03 6.42 0.53
C LYS A 24 -15.54 6.51 0.83
N PHE A 25 -14.99 5.41 1.31
CA PHE A 25 -13.57 5.26 1.56
C PHE A 25 -13.00 4.08 0.79
N SER A 26 -11.77 4.22 0.30
CA SER A 26 -10.93 3.07 -0.02
C SER A 26 -10.07 2.70 1.20
N SER A 27 -9.98 1.40 1.48
CA SER A 27 -9.11 0.89 2.56
C SER A 27 -7.78 0.46 1.97
N CYS A 28 -6.69 0.95 2.56
CA CYS A 28 -5.31 0.60 2.18
C CYS A 28 -4.44 0.41 3.42
N THR A 29 -3.17 0.12 3.18
CA THR A 29 -2.18 -0.13 4.22
C THR A 29 -0.94 0.73 3.99
N VAL A 30 -0.31 1.22 5.05
CA VAL A 30 0.97 1.94 5.00
C VAL A 30 2.11 0.95 4.79
N GLY A 31 2.95 1.21 3.78
CA GLY A 31 4.15 0.42 3.51
C GLY A 31 5.31 0.77 4.43
N PHE A 32 5.69 2.03 4.44
CA PHE A 32 6.75 2.57 5.28
C PHE A 32 6.63 4.09 5.38
N SER A 33 7.39 4.69 6.31
CA SER A 33 7.46 6.14 6.46
C SER A 33 8.87 6.66 6.22
N LEU A 34 8.94 7.88 5.72
CA LEU A 34 10.17 8.60 5.47
C LEU A 34 10.14 9.97 6.18
N PRO A 35 11.30 10.49 6.59
CA PRO A 35 11.37 11.86 7.06
C PRO A 35 11.06 12.83 5.92
N GLY A 36 10.54 13.99 6.25
CA GLY A 36 10.34 15.06 5.30
C GLY A 36 11.13 16.29 5.70
N LYS A 37 11.40 17.17 4.75
CA LYS A 37 12.00 18.47 5.01
C LYS A 37 11.09 19.27 5.93
N GLY A 38 11.64 19.73 7.04
CA GLY A 38 10.89 20.37 8.10
C GLY A 38 10.24 19.38 9.07
N ALA A 39 9.03 19.68 9.56
CA ALA A 39 8.37 18.92 10.62
C ALA A 39 7.34 17.90 10.12
N PHE A 40 7.27 17.65 8.80
CA PHE A 40 6.21 16.85 8.19
C PHE A 40 6.76 15.50 7.76
N PRO A 41 6.47 14.41 8.49
CA PRO A 41 6.79 13.06 8.01
C PRO A 41 5.88 12.65 6.84
N TRP A 42 6.35 11.66 6.09
CA TRP A 42 5.64 11.10 4.95
C TRP A 42 5.38 9.61 5.16
N ALA A 43 4.25 9.15 4.67
CA ALA A 43 3.95 7.72 4.58
C ALA A 43 3.82 7.31 3.11
N ILE A 44 4.34 6.13 2.78
CA ILE A 44 4.28 5.54 1.45
C ILE A 44 3.23 4.42 1.46
N THR A 45 2.39 4.41 0.44
CA THR A 45 1.34 3.41 0.19
C THR A 45 1.25 3.12 -1.31
N ALA A 46 0.30 2.32 -1.78
CA ALA A 46 0.07 2.13 -3.21
C ALA A 46 -0.54 3.38 -3.86
N GLY A 47 -0.21 3.61 -5.13
CA GLY A 47 -0.68 4.78 -5.88
C GLY A 47 -2.18 4.74 -6.14
N HIS A 48 -2.72 3.55 -6.42
CA HIS A 48 -4.16 3.36 -6.65
C HIS A 48 -5.03 3.55 -5.39
N CYS A 49 -4.44 3.75 -4.21
CA CYS A 49 -5.20 4.02 -2.99
C CYS A 49 -5.96 5.35 -3.04
N GLY A 50 -5.52 6.32 -3.84
CA GLY A 50 -6.25 7.56 -4.03
C GLY A 50 -5.53 8.59 -4.89
N ASN A 51 -6.21 9.69 -5.15
CA ASN A 51 -5.74 10.79 -5.99
C ASN A 51 -4.99 11.86 -5.17
N VAL A 52 -4.18 12.66 -5.86
CA VAL A 52 -3.56 13.84 -5.25
C VAL A 52 -4.64 14.78 -4.72
N GLY A 53 -4.55 15.12 -3.44
CA GLY A 53 -5.53 15.95 -2.73
C GLY A 53 -6.46 15.16 -1.81
N ASP A 54 -6.61 13.86 -2.00
CA ASP A 54 -7.47 13.02 -1.15
C ASP A 54 -6.98 13.01 0.29
N LYS A 55 -7.94 13.08 1.21
CA LYS A 55 -7.69 13.07 2.65
C LYS A 55 -7.61 11.65 3.16
N VAL A 56 -6.66 11.42 4.06
CA VAL A 56 -6.40 10.12 4.66
C VAL A 56 -6.75 10.14 6.13
N TYR A 57 -7.45 9.12 6.58
CA TYR A 57 -7.95 8.97 7.94
C TYR A 57 -7.57 7.63 8.55
N ASP A 58 -7.48 7.59 9.86
CA ASP A 58 -7.63 6.39 10.66
C ASP A 58 -9.10 6.31 11.09
N ILE A 59 -9.76 5.19 10.78
CA ILE A 59 -11.17 4.98 11.11
C ILE A 59 -11.27 4.00 12.25
N ILE A 60 -11.98 4.40 13.28
CA ILE A 60 -12.30 3.54 14.42
C ILE A 60 -13.76 3.11 14.28
N LEU A 61 -13.97 1.80 14.23
CA LEU A 61 -15.30 1.22 14.14
C LEU A 61 -15.84 0.88 15.53
N SER A 62 -17.13 1.09 15.71
CA SER A 62 -17.90 0.55 16.83
C SER A 62 -18.12 -0.96 16.65
N PRO A 63 -18.52 -1.70 17.71
CA PRO A 63 -18.80 -3.13 17.63
C PRO A 63 -19.87 -3.54 16.61
N ASP A 64 -20.76 -2.61 16.26
CA ASP A 64 -21.82 -2.79 15.24
C ASP A 64 -21.34 -2.48 13.81
N GLY A 65 -20.04 -2.16 13.63
CA GLY A 65 -19.46 -1.82 12.35
C GLY A 65 -19.65 -0.36 11.89
N SER A 66 -20.36 0.46 12.66
CA SER A 66 -20.49 1.88 12.37
C SER A 66 -19.19 2.63 12.69
N ILE A 67 -18.96 3.77 12.01
CA ILE A 67 -17.79 4.62 12.29
C ILE A 67 -18.02 5.36 13.61
N SER A 68 -17.21 5.07 14.62
CA SER A 68 -17.26 5.74 15.92
C SER A 68 -16.36 6.98 15.99
N ASP A 69 -15.24 6.98 15.25
CA ASP A 69 -14.30 8.11 15.20
C ASP A 69 -13.53 8.11 13.89
N MET A 70 -13.12 9.31 13.45
CA MET A 70 -12.31 9.53 12.26
C MET A 70 -11.19 10.51 12.59
N ARG A 71 -9.96 10.01 12.58
CA ARG A 71 -8.77 10.82 12.85
C ARG A 71 -8.06 11.18 11.55
N PHE A 72 -7.99 12.47 11.24
CA PHE A 72 -7.27 12.94 10.06
C PHE A 72 -5.77 12.69 10.22
N LEU A 73 -5.20 11.89 9.31
CA LEU A 73 -3.79 11.52 9.28
C LEU A 73 -2.96 12.39 8.35
N GLY A 74 -3.51 12.78 7.20
CA GLY A 74 -2.77 13.53 6.19
C GLY A 74 -3.49 13.61 4.86
N THR A 75 -2.74 14.00 3.83
CA THR A 75 -3.25 14.19 2.47
C THR A 75 -2.31 13.53 1.48
N ILE A 76 -2.83 12.84 0.47
CA ILE A 76 -2.06 12.32 -0.65
C ILE A 76 -1.51 13.50 -1.43
N ARG A 77 -0.20 13.56 -1.61
CA ARG A 77 0.50 14.62 -2.34
C ARG A 77 1.11 14.15 -3.64
N TYR A 78 1.26 12.86 -3.78
CA TYR A 78 1.75 12.24 -4.99
C TYR A 78 1.11 10.86 -5.18
N SER A 79 0.76 10.54 -6.41
CA SER A 79 0.37 9.20 -6.85
C SER A 79 0.96 8.97 -8.24
N SER A 80 1.71 7.89 -8.40
CA SER A 80 2.31 7.55 -9.69
C SER A 80 1.30 6.94 -10.67
N MET A 81 0.22 6.36 -10.19
CA MET A 81 -0.81 5.71 -11.03
C MET A 81 -1.49 6.65 -12.02
N PHE A 82 -1.55 7.94 -11.69
CA PHE A 82 -2.28 8.95 -12.48
C PHE A 82 -1.35 9.88 -13.26
N ASN A 83 -0.06 9.58 -13.28
CA ASN A 83 0.90 10.26 -14.14
C ASN A 83 0.97 9.53 -15.49
N SER A 84 0.75 10.23 -16.57
CA SER A 84 0.68 9.72 -17.94
C SER A 84 2.02 9.26 -18.54
N ASP A 85 3.10 9.26 -17.77
CA ASP A 85 4.43 8.88 -18.26
C ASP A 85 4.61 7.37 -18.26
N GLU A 86 5.27 6.86 -19.32
CA GLU A 86 5.46 5.43 -19.62
C GLU A 86 6.21 4.60 -18.54
N ASN A 87 6.73 5.25 -17.49
CA ASN A 87 7.39 4.64 -16.34
C ASN A 87 6.50 4.64 -15.08
N THR A 88 5.23 4.40 -15.26
CA THR A 88 4.29 4.35 -14.15
C THR A 88 4.63 3.19 -13.22
N SER A 89 4.56 3.46 -11.95
CA SER A 89 4.73 2.51 -10.86
C SER A 89 3.58 2.76 -9.89
N ASP A 90 3.14 1.75 -9.16
CA ASP A 90 1.99 1.88 -8.27
C ASP A 90 2.41 2.26 -6.84
N TRP A 91 2.81 3.52 -6.63
CA TRP A 91 3.08 4.04 -5.29
C TRP A 91 2.53 5.45 -5.11
N GLY A 92 2.22 5.79 -3.87
CA GLY A 92 1.73 7.10 -3.49
C GLY A 92 2.38 7.60 -2.21
N ALA A 93 2.44 8.92 -2.05
CA ALA A 93 3.03 9.58 -0.89
C ALA A 93 2.00 10.45 -0.17
N ILE A 94 1.84 10.19 1.12
CA ILE A 94 0.95 10.91 2.03
C ILE A 94 1.80 11.86 2.87
N ARG A 95 1.54 13.17 2.78
CA ARG A 95 2.11 14.14 3.70
C ARG A 95 1.31 14.09 4.99
N LEU A 96 1.93 13.63 6.06
CA LEU A 96 1.26 13.43 7.34
C LEU A 96 1.06 14.74 8.09
N ASN A 97 -0.03 14.83 8.83
CA ASN A 97 -0.28 15.91 9.77
C ASN A 97 0.64 15.75 10.98
N PRO A 98 1.53 16.71 11.29
CA PRO A 98 2.48 16.59 12.41
C PRO A 98 1.80 16.58 13.78
N LYS A 99 0.53 16.96 13.85
CA LYS A 99 -0.29 16.93 15.07
C LYS A 99 -1.14 15.67 15.18
N ALA A 100 -1.14 14.80 14.17
CA ALA A 100 -1.91 13.57 14.23
C ALA A 100 -1.41 12.66 15.37
N ASN A 101 -2.34 12.12 16.12
CA ASN A 101 -2.06 11.05 17.05
C ASN A 101 -1.96 9.76 16.22
N LEU A 102 -0.73 9.31 15.95
CA LEU A 102 -0.48 8.21 15.05
C LEU A 102 -0.82 6.88 15.74
N PRO A 103 -1.59 6.00 15.09
CA PRO A 103 -1.87 4.69 15.65
C PRO A 103 -0.58 3.88 15.85
N SER A 104 -0.49 3.19 16.97
CA SER A 104 0.58 2.23 17.21
C SER A 104 0.15 0.86 16.71
N VAL A 105 0.94 0.27 15.82
CA VAL A 105 0.74 -1.11 15.38
C VAL A 105 1.82 -1.96 16.06
N ASN A 106 1.41 -2.90 16.88
CA ASN A 106 2.33 -3.84 17.54
C ASN A 106 2.57 -5.01 16.57
N GLN A 107 3.55 -4.87 15.68
CA GLN A 107 3.87 -5.84 14.64
C GLN A 107 5.38 -6.05 14.58
N ASP A 108 5.80 -7.29 14.40
CA ASP A 108 7.19 -7.65 14.07
C ASP A 108 7.51 -7.30 12.61
N ILE A 109 7.32 -6.03 12.25
CA ILE A 109 7.64 -5.49 10.92
C ILE A 109 8.87 -4.60 11.07
N PRO A 110 9.89 -4.75 10.21
CA PRO A 110 11.02 -3.84 10.20
C PRO A 110 10.57 -2.38 9.99
N LEU A 111 11.22 -1.44 10.67
CA LEU A 111 10.93 0.00 10.56
C LEU A 111 11.82 0.72 9.53
N PHE A 112 12.75 0.03 8.92
CA PHE A 112 13.70 0.57 7.96
C PHE A 112 13.59 -0.16 6.62
N VAL A 113 13.95 0.53 5.56
CA VAL A 113 13.94 0.00 4.19
C VAL A 113 15.24 -0.73 3.88
N ASN A 114 15.13 -1.76 3.05
CA ASN A 114 16.26 -2.53 2.54
C ASN A 114 16.23 -2.47 1.01
N THR A 115 17.19 -1.77 0.41
CA THR A 115 17.31 -1.59 -1.05
C THR A 115 18.05 -2.73 -1.74
N LYS A 116 18.43 -3.78 -1.00
CA LYS A 116 19.12 -4.91 -1.59
C LYS A 116 18.21 -5.65 -2.56
N TYR A 117 18.75 -6.00 -3.72
CA TYR A 117 18.08 -6.88 -4.68
C TYR A 117 17.75 -8.24 -4.04
N ILE A 118 16.51 -8.65 -4.13
CA ILE A 118 16.00 -9.93 -3.63
C ILE A 118 15.97 -10.93 -4.78
N LYS A 119 16.63 -12.07 -4.60
CA LYS A 119 16.67 -13.13 -5.61
C LYS A 119 15.40 -14.00 -5.56
N ASN A 120 15.08 -14.63 -6.70
CA ASN A 120 14.01 -15.65 -6.71
C ASN A 120 14.37 -16.80 -5.76
N GLY A 121 13.38 -17.29 -5.04
CA GLY A 121 13.51 -18.30 -3.99
C GLY A 121 13.75 -17.71 -2.58
N GLU A 122 14.21 -16.46 -2.44
CA GLU A 122 14.35 -15.85 -1.12
C GLU A 122 12.98 -15.63 -0.48
N LYS A 123 12.90 -15.94 0.83
CA LYS A 123 11.67 -15.84 1.61
C LYS A 123 11.37 -14.38 1.92
N LEU A 124 10.16 -13.97 1.58
CA LEU A 124 9.59 -12.68 1.91
C LEU A 124 8.36 -12.86 2.78
N CYS A 125 8.04 -11.85 3.56
CA CYS A 125 6.75 -11.72 4.23
C CYS A 125 6.10 -10.39 3.80
N LYS A 126 4.78 -10.33 3.85
CA LYS A 126 4.03 -9.08 3.75
C LYS A 126 3.19 -8.90 5.02
N TYR A 127 2.77 -7.67 5.26
CA TYR A 127 1.72 -7.38 6.20
C TYR A 127 0.69 -6.45 5.57
N GLY A 128 -0.56 -6.84 5.62
CA GLY A 128 -1.69 -6.03 5.18
C GLY A 128 -2.70 -5.83 6.29
N SER A 129 -3.43 -4.75 6.26
CA SER A 129 -4.42 -4.44 7.29
C SER A 129 -5.55 -5.48 7.35
N ARG A 130 -5.90 -6.07 6.20
CA ARG A 130 -6.95 -7.08 6.09
C ARG A 130 -6.47 -8.49 6.39
N THR A 131 -5.46 -8.99 5.65
CA THR A 131 -5.04 -10.40 5.73
C THR A 131 -3.85 -10.62 6.64
N LYS A 132 -3.37 -9.57 7.32
CA LYS A 132 -2.25 -9.63 8.27
C LYS A 132 -0.98 -10.18 7.60
N ARG A 133 -0.27 -11.10 8.26
CA ARG A 133 1.02 -11.62 7.81
C ARG A 133 0.84 -12.81 6.88
N SER A 134 1.50 -12.78 5.72
CA SER A 134 1.67 -13.91 4.82
C SER A 134 3.13 -13.97 4.38
N CYS A 135 3.71 -15.17 4.26
CA CYS A 135 5.10 -15.35 3.88
C CYS A 135 5.24 -16.42 2.80
N GLY A 136 6.18 -16.20 1.88
CA GLY A 136 6.49 -17.12 0.80
C GLY A 136 7.72 -16.68 -0.02
N PRO A 137 8.15 -17.47 -0.99
CA PRO A 137 9.31 -17.13 -1.82
C PRO A 137 8.97 -16.05 -2.86
N LYS A 138 9.96 -15.22 -3.19
CA LYS A 138 9.96 -14.43 -4.43
C LYS A 138 10.00 -15.36 -5.63
N VAL A 139 9.20 -15.11 -6.66
CA VAL A 139 9.09 -16.01 -7.83
C VAL A 139 9.30 -15.29 -9.18
N GLY A 140 9.39 -13.97 -9.19
CA GLY A 140 9.63 -13.22 -10.43
C GLY A 140 10.04 -11.78 -10.19
N SER A 141 10.66 -11.16 -11.18
CA SER A 141 11.09 -9.76 -11.19
C SER A 141 10.66 -9.10 -12.49
N ASP A 142 10.55 -7.77 -12.44
CA ASP A 142 10.29 -6.90 -13.61
C ASP A 142 9.08 -7.35 -14.46
N ILE A 143 8.02 -7.76 -13.79
CA ILE A 143 6.79 -8.21 -14.44
C ILE A 143 5.92 -6.99 -14.72
N LEU A 144 5.58 -6.77 -15.99
CA LEU A 144 4.63 -5.73 -16.36
C LEU A 144 3.22 -6.14 -15.89
N VAL A 145 2.70 -5.43 -14.91
CA VAL A 145 1.37 -5.65 -14.37
C VAL A 145 0.39 -4.70 -15.05
N LYS A 146 -0.69 -5.26 -15.57
CA LYS A 146 -1.84 -4.52 -16.09
C LYS A 146 -3.03 -4.81 -15.21
N SER A 147 -3.74 -3.80 -14.78
CA SER A 147 -4.95 -3.94 -13.96
C SER A 147 -6.13 -3.30 -14.67
N ASN A 148 -7.26 -3.97 -14.66
CA ASN A 148 -8.53 -3.37 -15.06
C ASN A 148 -9.14 -2.74 -13.81
N MET A 149 -8.91 -1.44 -13.61
CA MET A 149 -9.46 -0.70 -12.47
C MET A 149 -10.89 -0.22 -12.71
N ASP A 150 -11.37 -0.32 -13.94
CA ASP A 150 -12.73 0.04 -14.32
C ASP A 150 -13.47 -1.18 -14.89
N SER A 151 -14.72 -1.36 -14.50
CA SER A 151 -15.61 -2.40 -15.02
C SER A 151 -15.97 -2.23 -16.51
N SER A 152 -15.52 -1.17 -17.15
CA SER A 152 -15.60 -0.99 -18.60
C SER A 152 -14.42 -1.71 -19.27
N PHE A 153 -14.71 -2.69 -20.04
CA PHE A 153 -13.79 -3.64 -20.70
C PHE A 153 -12.69 -3.02 -21.60
N ASP A 154 -12.60 -1.69 -21.72
CA ASP A 154 -11.83 -1.02 -22.78
C ASP A 154 -10.60 -0.22 -22.31
N SER A 155 -10.35 -0.07 -21.02
CA SER A 155 -9.15 0.62 -20.53
C SER A 155 -8.34 -0.21 -19.54
N GLN A 156 -7.30 -0.87 -20.03
CA GLN A 156 -6.29 -1.50 -19.18
C GLN A 156 -5.36 -0.42 -18.63
N THR A 157 -5.47 -0.12 -17.35
CA THR A 157 -4.48 0.73 -16.68
C THR A 157 -3.20 -0.07 -16.45
N VAL A 158 -2.09 0.39 -17.02
CA VAL A 158 -0.77 -0.18 -16.76
C VAL A 158 -0.33 0.24 -15.36
N VAL A 159 -0.11 -0.72 -14.48
CA VAL A 159 0.35 -0.48 -13.11
C VAL A 159 1.87 -0.30 -13.05
N GLY A 160 2.58 -0.75 -14.08
CA GLY A 160 4.03 -0.68 -14.18
C GLY A 160 4.73 -2.00 -13.86
N TYR A 161 6.04 -1.92 -13.73
CA TYR A 161 6.86 -3.09 -13.42
C TYR A 161 6.84 -3.40 -11.93
N ALA A 162 6.61 -4.65 -11.59
CA ALA A 162 6.55 -5.15 -10.24
C ALA A 162 7.29 -6.49 -10.08
N ASP A 163 7.71 -6.79 -8.88
CA ASP A 163 8.20 -8.10 -8.50
C ASP A 163 7.04 -8.98 -8.02
N LYS A 164 7.17 -10.29 -8.17
CA LYS A 164 6.15 -11.28 -7.82
C LYS A 164 6.64 -12.20 -6.71
N ALA A 165 5.79 -12.43 -5.72
CA ALA A 165 6.06 -13.39 -4.65
C ALA A 165 4.81 -14.23 -4.33
N LYS A 166 5.03 -15.43 -3.78
CA LYS A 166 3.95 -16.31 -3.31
C LYS A 166 3.45 -15.80 -1.95
N LEU A 167 2.65 -14.74 -2.01
CA LEU A 167 2.08 -14.07 -0.85
C LEU A 167 0.58 -13.92 -1.07
N CYS A 168 -0.20 -14.07 -0.02
CA CYS A 168 -1.62 -13.80 -0.08
C CYS A 168 -1.91 -12.35 0.32
N ALA A 169 -2.58 -11.62 -0.56
CA ALA A 169 -3.10 -10.29 -0.28
C ALA A 169 -4.52 -10.15 -0.84
N LEU A 170 -5.33 -9.34 -0.18
CA LEU A 170 -6.71 -9.03 -0.57
C LEU A 170 -6.92 -7.53 -0.63
N PRO A 171 -8.02 -7.02 -1.24
CA PRO A 171 -8.37 -5.61 -1.19
C PRO A 171 -8.30 -5.06 0.24
N GLY A 172 -7.59 -3.94 0.44
CA GLY A 172 -7.26 -3.38 1.75
C GLY A 172 -5.80 -3.61 2.17
N ASP A 173 -5.12 -4.65 1.63
CA ASP A 173 -3.69 -4.88 1.87
C ASP A 173 -2.77 -4.02 0.97
N SER A 174 -3.34 -3.36 -0.04
CA SER A 174 -2.67 -2.46 -0.97
C SER A 174 -1.80 -1.43 -0.24
N GLY A 175 -0.56 -1.27 -0.67
CA GLY A 175 0.43 -0.41 -0.04
C GLY A 175 1.14 -1.04 1.16
N GLY A 176 0.67 -2.15 1.69
CA GLY A 176 1.27 -2.84 2.84
C GLY A 176 2.72 -3.28 2.59
N PRO A 177 3.59 -3.32 3.63
CA PRO A 177 5.00 -3.63 3.47
C PRO A 177 5.22 -5.08 3.06
N VAL A 178 6.16 -5.26 2.12
CA VAL A 178 6.83 -6.52 1.82
C VAL A 178 8.23 -6.45 2.41
N PHE A 179 8.64 -7.45 3.18
CA PHE A 179 9.87 -7.40 3.95
C PHE A 179 10.55 -8.76 4.12
N ASP A 180 11.84 -8.72 4.36
CA ASP A 180 12.65 -9.83 4.83
C ASP A 180 13.11 -9.59 6.29
N ASN A 181 14.08 -10.38 6.77
CA ASN A 181 14.66 -10.20 8.10
C ASN A 181 15.61 -8.98 8.19
N LYS A 182 15.87 -8.28 7.08
CA LYS A 182 16.80 -7.15 6.99
C LYS A 182 16.10 -5.82 6.79
N GLY A 183 14.81 -5.82 6.42
CA GLY A 183 14.07 -4.59 6.21
C GLY A 183 12.92 -4.73 5.22
N ILE A 184 12.26 -3.61 4.96
CA ILE A 184 11.18 -3.50 3.98
C ILE A 184 11.81 -3.41 2.59
N VAL A 185 11.41 -4.30 1.69
CA VAL A 185 11.94 -4.42 0.32
C VAL A 185 10.95 -3.96 -0.75
N GLY A 186 9.69 -3.71 -0.39
CA GLY A 186 8.65 -3.24 -1.31
C GLY A 186 7.32 -2.98 -0.63
N ILE A 187 6.33 -2.64 -1.45
CA ILE A 187 4.94 -2.47 -1.03
C ILE A 187 4.00 -3.27 -1.94
N ILE A 188 2.94 -3.82 -1.38
CA ILE A 188 1.91 -4.55 -2.14
C ILE A 188 1.23 -3.59 -3.12
N SER A 189 1.16 -3.99 -4.38
CA SER A 189 0.43 -3.32 -5.44
C SER A 189 -0.85 -4.07 -5.82
N SER A 190 -0.71 -5.31 -6.26
CA SER A 190 -1.84 -6.09 -6.73
C SER A 190 -1.69 -7.57 -6.38
N THR A 191 -2.74 -8.34 -6.61
CA THR A 191 -2.75 -9.78 -6.35
C THR A 191 -3.33 -10.52 -7.54
N SER A 192 -2.80 -11.72 -7.82
CA SER A 192 -3.47 -12.70 -8.66
C SER A 192 -3.99 -13.81 -7.76
N ILE A 193 -5.25 -13.73 -7.42
CA ILE A 193 -5.98 -14.86 -6.85
C ILE A 193 -6.53 -15.64 -8.04
N GLY A 194 -6.32 -16.97 -8.10
CA GLY A 194 -6.94 -17.80 -9.12
C GLY A 194 -8.46 -17.67 -9.02
N VAL A 195 -9.04 -16.89 -9.94
CA VAL A 195 -10.45 -16.51 -9.87
C VAL A 195 -11.29 -17.64 -10.44
N ASN A 196 -11.81 -18.50 -9.58
CA ASN A 196 -13.11 -19.14 -9.77
C ASN A 196 -14.10 -18.52 -8.77
N SER A 197 -14.08 -17.22 -8.59
CA SER A 197 -14.89 -16.54 -7.60
C SER A 197 -16.00 -15.72 -8.25
N SER A 198 -17.23 -16.13 -8.06
CA SER A 198 -18.32 -15.17 -7.85
C SER A 198 -17.87 -14.25 -6.69
N PHE A 199 -17.85 -12.96 -6.94
CA PHE A 199 -17.43 -11.93 -5.97
C PHE A 199 -18.40 -11.90 -4.78
N ASP A 200 -18.18 -12.79 -3.83
CA ASP A 200 -18.77 -12.66 -2.51
C ASP A 200 -17.62 -12.36 -1.56
N ASP A 201 -17.53 -11.11 -1.12
CA ASP A 201 -16.43 -10.56 -0.31
C ASP A 201 -16.15 -11.36 0.98
N ASP A 202 -17.14 -12.11 1.45
CA ASP A 202 -17.07 -12.93 2.66
C ASP A 202 -16.27 -14.24 2.49
N TYR A 203 -15.96 -14.66 1.26
CA TYR A 203 -15.29 -15.94 0.98
C TYR A 203 -13.81 -15.82 0.57
N LEU A 204 -13.30 -14.61 0.36
CA LEU A 204 -11.89 -14.42 0.04
C LEU A 204 -11.02 -14.53 1.30
N ARG A 205 -10.38 -15.69 1.48
CA ARG A 205 -9.48 -15.95 2.61
C ARG A 205 -8.10 -16.36 2.11
N CYS A 206 -7.08 -16.03 2.92
CA CYS A 206 -5.70 -16.43 2.68
C CYS A 206 -5.36 -17.87 3.14
N ASP A 207 -6.30 -18.58 3.69
CA ASP A 207 -6.17 -19.94 4.25
C ASP A 207 -6.63 -21.04 3.28
N THR A 208 -7.04 -20.68 2.06
CA THR A 208 -7.41 -21.67 1.04
C THR A 208 -6.16 -22.30 0.40
N GLU A 209 -6.23 -23.58 0.02
CA GLU A 209 -5.15 -24.31 -0.66
C GLU A 209 -4.77 -23.74 -2.04
N GLN A 210 -5.45 -22.67 -2.48
CA GLN A 210 -5.17 -22.01 -3.75
C GLN A 210 -3.86 -21.22 -3.70
N GLU A 211 -3.02 -21.42 -4.70
CA GLU A 211 -1.81 -20.63 -4.88
C GLU A 211 -2.16 -19.16 -5.13
N SER A 212 -1.82 -18.32 -4.17
CA SER A 212 -1.97 -16.86 -4.29
C SER A 212 -0.62 -16.21 -4.50
N TYR A 213 -0.58 -15.28 -5.42
CA TYR A 213 0.60 -14.49 -5.72
C TYR A 213 0.27 -13.02 -5.57
N SER A 214 1.20 -12.27 -5.00
CA SER A 214 1.11 -10.81 -4.96
C SER A 214 2.23 -10.20 -5.78
N TYR A 215 1.91 -9.06 -6.39
CA TYR A 215 2.86 -8.19 -7.06
C TYR A 215 3.17 -7.04 -6.13
N TYR A 216 4.45 -6.69 -6.01
CA TYR A 216 4.90 -5.61 -5.15
C TYR A 216 5.87 -4.70 -5.89
N ILE A 217 5.83 -3.42 -5.55
CA ILE A 217 6.75 -2.43 -6.08
C ILE A 217 8.00 -2.43 -5.21
N PRO A 218 9.21 -2.69 -5.79
CA PRO A 218 10.45 -2.67 -5.03
C PRO A 218 10.73 -1.29 -4.43
N VAL A 219 11.20 -1.27 -3.17
CA VAL A 219 11.57 -0.04 -2.46
C VAL A 219 12.61 0.77 -3.23
N GLU A 220 13.58 0.11 -3.86
CA GLU A 220 14.61 0.79 -4.65
C GLU A 220 14.00 1.64 -5.77
N SER A 221 13.04 1.09 -6.52
CA SER A 221 12.32 1.80 -7.57
C SER A 221 11.56 3.01 -7.02
N ILE A 222 10.88 2.84 -5.88
CA ILE A 222 10.16 3.92 -5.22
C ILE A 222 11.12 5.05 -4.81
N LEU A 223 12.24 4.72 -4.16
CA LEU A 223 13.20 5.72 -3.68
C LEU A 223 13.88 6.46 -4.83
N GLN A 224 14.14 5.79 -5.97
CA GLN A 224 14.64 6.46 -7.16
C GLN A 224 13.67 7.51 -7.71
N GLN A 225 12.37 7.16 -7.76
CA GLN A 225 11.32 8.07 -8.25
C GLN A 225 11.05 9.22 -7.27
N ILE A 226 11.10 8.98 -5.97
CA ILE A 226 10.89 10.01 -4.94
C ILE A 226 11.82 11.21 -5.14
N LYS A 227 13.09 10.98 -5.50
CA LYS A 227 14.11 12.05 -5.68
C LYS A 227 13.67 13.15 -6.64
N THR A 228 12.91 12.78 -7.67
CA THR A 228 12.41 13.73 -8.68
C THR A 228 10.96 14.13 -8.45
N ALA A 229 10.14 13.18 -8.01
CA ALA A 229 8.69 13.37 -7.92
C ALA A 229 8.25 14.09 -6.63
N VAL A 230 8.95 13.86 -5.52
CA VAL A 230 8.58 14.43 -4.21
C VAL A 230 9.82 14.96 -3.48
N PRO A 231 10.39 16.10 -3.93
CA PRO A 231 11.65 16.62 -3.41
C PRO A 231 11.59 17.06 -1.93
N ASP A 232 10.41 17.13 -1.34
CA ASP A 232 10.20 17.42 0.08
C ASP A 232 10.42 16.22 1.00
N ILE A 233 10.55 15.02 0.45
CA ILE A 233 10.95 13.82 1.20
C ILE A 233 12.47 13.82 1.33
N ASP A 234 12.94 13.52 2.53
CA ASP A 234 14.38 13.43 2.85
C ASP A 234 14.80 11.96 2.79
N ILE A 235 15.71 11.61 1.84
CA ILE A 235 16.20 10.24 1.57
C ILE A 235 17.70 10.22 1.36
#